data_e0ee5389706d29cca73580ccf34a8cd3
#
_entry.id   e0ee5389706d29cca73580ccf34a8cd3
#
_cell.length_a   1.000
_cell.length_b   1.000
_cell.length_c   1.000
_cell.angle_alpha   90.00
_cell.angle_beta   90.00
_cell.angle_gamma   90.00
#
_symmetry.space_group_name_H-M   'P 1'
#
loop_
_entity.id
_entity.type
_entity.pdbx_description
1 polymer ?
#
loop_
_entity_poly.entity_id
_entity_poly.type
_entity_poly.pdbx_seq_one_letter_code
_entity_poly.pdbx_strand_id
1 'polypeptide(L)'
;MSPLAQRSAAMIDPQTTFPLKSTERLCFLKNLVTNPNIIVGDYTYYDDPDNVRNFFKNILYHFDFVGDKLIIGKFCQIATGVRFIMNGGNHALEGFSTFPFAAFGEDWEHVPLKTESKGDTVIGNDVWIGNSATIMPGIHIGDGAIIATNSVVTKPVDPYTIVGGNPAKLIRQRFDETTLHALLKLQWWDWDINKITENAHAIATGNSSLLK
;
A
#
# COMPACT_ATOMS: atom_id res chain seq x y z
N MET A 1 22.38 10.44 45.15
CA MET A 1 22.21 10.73 43.74
C MET A 1 22.26 9.41 43.00
N SER A 2 21.09 8.87 42.65
CA SER A 2 20.97 7.60 41.92
C SER A 2 21.15 7.87 40.43
N PRO A 3 21.99 7.12 39.70
CA PRO A 3 22.10 7.30 38.26
C PRO A 3 20.79 6.80 37.62
N LEU A 4 20.10 7.69 36.95
CA LEU A 4 19.03 7.35 36.01
C LEU A 4 19.64 6.39 34.99
N ALA A 5 19.30 5.10 35.11
CA ALA A 5 19.62 4.11 34.12
C ALA A 5 19.02 4.58 32.78
N GLN A 6 19.88 4.94 31.83
CA GLN A 6 19.51 5.09 30.43
C GLN A 6 18.89 3.77 30.00
N ARG A 7 17.57 3.72 29.97
CA ARG A 7 16.87 2.67 29.22
C ARG A 7 17.28 2.86 27.76
N SER A 8 18.14 2.00 27.26
CA SER A 8 18.28 1.78 25.86
C SER A 8 16.86 1.47 25.34
N ALA A 9 16.24 2.44 24.70
CA ALA A 9 14.96 2.22 24.07
C ALA A 9 15.19 1.14 23.00
N ALA A 10 14.61 -0.03 23.21
CA ALA A 10 14.68 -1.08 22.20
C ALA A 10 14.07 -0.51 20.92
N MET A 11 14.87 -0.44 19.86
CA MET A 11 14.38 -0.03 18.54
C MET A 11 13.33 -1.03 18.05
N ILE A 12 12.33 -0.51 17.35
CA ILE A 12 11.33 -1.35 16.69
C ILE A 12 12.02 -2.07 15.53
N ASP A 13 12.09 -3.41 15.62
CA ASP A 13 12.70 -4.25 14.61
C ASP A 13 11.69 -4.52 13.46
N PRO A 14 12.01 -4.17 12.21
CA PRO A 14 11.13 -4.42 11.06
C PRO A 14 10.92 -5.91 10.77
N GLN A 15 11.77 -6.80 11.34
CA GLN A 15 11.60 -8.25 11.23
C GLN A 15 10.59 -8.81 12.25
N THR A 16 10.12 -8.01 13.18
CA THR A 16 9.07 -8.42 14.13
C THR A 16 7.72 -8.48 13.43
N THR A 17 7.11 -9.65 13.36
CA THR A 17 5.81 -9.79 12.68
C THR A 17 4.71 -9.01 13.41
N PHE A 18 4.63 -9.14 14.74
CA PHE A 18 3.63 -8.46 15.57
C PHE A 18 4.32 -7.44 16.51
N PRO A 19 4.44 -6.17 16.09
CA PRO A 19 5.18 -5.18 16.87
C PRO A 19 4.47 -4.71 18.14
N LEU A 20 3.16 -4.93 18.24
CA LEU A 20 2.39 -4.58 19.44
C LEU A 20 2.28 -5.81 20.35
N LYS A 21 2.91 -5.74 21.56
CA LYS A 21 2.97 -6.85 22.51
C LYS A 21 1.61 -7.33 23.03
N SER A 22 0.57 -6.49 22.94
CA SER A 22 -0.76 -6.76 23.50
C SER A 22 -1.73 -7.40 22.51
N THR A 23 -1.38 -7.47 21.24
CA THR A 23 -2.33 -7.92 20.20
C THR A 23 -1.62 -8.33 18.91
N GLU A 24 -2.23 -9.30 18.21
CA GLU A 24 -1.80 -9.75 16.88
C GLU A 24 -2.68 -9.16 15.74
N ARG A 25 -3.55 -8.20 16.07
CA ARG A 25 -4.41 -7.55 15.06
C ARG A 25 -3.66 -6.64 14.10
N LEU A 26 -2.42 -6.25 14.44
CA LEU A 26 -1.54 -5.42 13.61
C LEU A 26 -0.24 -6.16 13.35
N CYS A 27 0.15 -6.27 12.08
CA CYS A 27 1.40 -6.91 11.69
C CYS A 27 2.25 -6.02 10.79
N PHE A 28 3.59 -6.17 10.86
CA PHE A 28 4.46 -5.71 9.78
C PHE A 28 4.32 -6.70 8.61
N LEU A 29 3.65 -6.22 7.56
CA LEU A 29 3.10 -7.04 6.49
C LEU A 29 4.17 -7.81 5.72
N LYS A 30 5.36 -7.22 5.52
CA LYS A 30 6.50 -7.84 4.83
C LYS A 30 6.82 -9.23 5.37
N ASN A 31 6.71 -9.42 6.69
CA ASN A 31 7.07 -10.69 7.36
C ASN A 31 6.05 -11.83 7.14
N LEU A 32 4.90 -11.54 6.55
CA LEU A 32 3.87 -12.51 6.21
C LEU A 32 3.79 -12.82 4.71
N VAL A 33 4.48 -12.05 3.87
CA VAL A 33 4.46 -12.22 2.41
C VAL A 33 5.22 -13.50 2.03
N THR A 34 4.57 -14.34 1.23
CA THR A 34 5.16 -15.56 0.66
C THR A 34 5.13 -15.58 -0.87
N ASN A 35 4.23 -14.79 -1.50
CA ASN A 35 4.12 -14.69 -2.94
C ASN A 35 5.21 -13.74 -3.49
N PRO A 36 6.08 -14.17 -4.43
CA PRO A 36 7.15 -13.33 -4.98
C PRO A 36 6.63 -12.14 -5.81
N ASN A 37 5.37 -12.18 -6.25
CA ASN A 37 4.73 -11.08 -6.97
C ASN A 37 4.10 -10.03 -6.02
N ILE A 38 4.26 -10.19 -4.70
CA ILE A 38 3.88 -9.21 -3.69
C ILE A 38 5.14 -8.72 -3.01
N ILE A 39 5.45 -7.43 -3.14
CA ILE A 39 6.64 -6.80 -2.56
C ILE A 39 6.18 -5.75 -1.57
N VAL A 40 6.67 -5.82 -0.34
CA VAL A 40 6.29 -4.89 0.72
C VAL A 40 7.53 -4.34 1.41
N GLY A 41 7.58 -3.02 1.57
CA GLY A 41 8.65 -2.32 2.28
C GLY A 41 8.58 -2.46 3.81
N ASP A 42 9.70 -2.15 4.46
CA ASP A 42 9.84 -2.21 5.91
C ASP A 42 8.85 -1.26 6.60
N TYR A 43 8.40 -1.63 7.81
CA TYR A 43 7.49 -0.88 8.67
C TYR A 43 6.08 -0.65 8.08
N THR A 44 5.78 -1.14 6.89
CA THR A 44 4.42 -1.15 6.36
C THR A 44 3.57 -2.13 7.15
N TYR A 45 2.46 -1.64 7.72
CA TYR A 45 1.59 -2.47 8.53
C TYR A 45 0.18 -2.61 7.96
N TYR A 46 -0.44 -3.72 8.33
CA TYR A 46 -1.86 -4.01 8.11
C TYR A 46 -2.54 -4.25 9.46
N ASP A 47 -3.71 -3.65 9.65
CA ASP A 47 -4.56 -3.84 10.82
C ASP A 47 -5.84 -4.59 10.45
N ASP A 48 -6.11 -5.70 11.15
CA ASP A 48 -7.34 -6.46 10.97
C ASP A 48 -7.71 -7.14 12.32
N PRO A 49 -8.85 -6.78 12.93
CA PRO A 49 -9.25 -7.31 14.23
C PRO A 49 -9.52 -8.81 14.23
N ASP A 50 -9.86 -9.37 13.06
CA ASP A 50 -10.21 -10.79 12.95
C ASP A 50 -8.97 -11.62 12.60
N ASN A 51 -8.24 -11.26 11.53
CA ASN A 51 -7.05 -11.99 11.10
C ASN A 51 -6.23 -11.19 10.09
N VAL A 52 -4.98 -10.85 10.43
CA VAL A 52 -4.07 -10.13 9.53
C VAL A 52 -3.82 -10.84 8.19
N ARG A 53 -4.00 -12.17 8.12
CA ARG A 53 -3.90 -12.92 6.86
C ARG A 53 -5.04 -12.66 5.88
N ASN A 54 -6.10 -11.95 6.30
CA ASN A 54 -7.16 -11.48 5.41
C ASN A 54 -6.61 -10.50 4.35
N PHE A 55 -5.47 -9.84 4.62
CA PHE A 55 -4.78 -9.05 3.61
C PHE A 55 -4.62 -9.81 2.29
N PHE A 56 -4.12 -11.05 2.34
CA PHE A 56 -3.88 -11.85 1.14
C PHE A 56 -5.17 -12.29 0.44
N LYS A 57 -6.27 -12.50 1.19
CA LYS A 57 -7.59 -12.79 0.63
C LYS A 57 -8.21 -11.58 -0.07
N ASN A 58 -7.75 -10.38 0.26
CA ASN A 58 -8.20 -9.12 -0.30
C ASN A 58 -7.40 -8.69 -1.56
N ILE A 59 -6.39 -9.47 -1.97
CA ILE A 59 -5.70 -9.32 -3.24
C ILE A 59 -6.42 -10.24 -4.24
N LEU A 60 -7.32 -9.67 -5.03
CA LEU A 60 -8.25 -10.41 -5.88
C LEU A 60 -7.72 -10.54 -7.30
N TYR A 61 -7.94 -11.70 -7.92
CA TYR A 61 -7.55 -11.97 -9.31
C TYR A 61 -6.06 -11.85 -9.59
N HIS A 62 -5.23 -12.16 -8.59
CA HIS A 62 -3.77 -12.17 -8.70
C HIS A 62 -3.29 -13.56 -9.08
N PHE A 63 -3.18 -13.82 -10.37
CA PHE A 63 -2.80 -15.13 -10.89
C PHE A 63 -1.36 -15.11 -11.41
N ASP A 64 -0.58 -16.15 -11.10
CA ASP A 64 0.83 -16.24 -11.48
C ASP A 64 1.06 -16.13 -13.00
N PHE A 65 0.13 -16.65 -13.81
CA PHE A 65 0.22 -16.59 -15.26
C PHE A 65 0.03 -15.19 -15.85
N VAL A 66 -0.54 -14.26 -15.09
CA VAL A 66 -0.67 -12.84 -15.50
C VAL A 66 0.64 -12.10 -15.26
N GLY A 67 1.34 -12.43 -14.17
CA GLY A 67 2.69 -11.96 -13.86
C GLY A 67 2.77 -10.52 -13.35
N ASP A 68 1.65 -9.86 -13.10
CA ASP A 68 1.61 -8.52 -12.51
C ASP A 68 1.98 -8.54 -11.03
N LYS A 69 2.53 -7.44 -10.54
CA LYS A 69 3.00 -7.32 -9.16
C LYS A 69 2.16 -6.32 -8.37
N LEU A 70 2.04 -6.60 -7.07
CA LEU A 70 1.62 -5.64 -6.07
C LEU A 70 2.88 -5.17 -5.32
N ILE A 71 3.24 -3.90 -5.50
CA ILE A 71 4.41 -3.30 -4.87
C ILE A 71 3.93 -2.25 -3.88
N ILE A 72 4.32 -2.37 -2.62
CA ILE A 72 3.96 -1.45 -1.53
C ILE A 72 5.25 -0.96 -0.88
N GLY A 73 5.40 0.34 -0.78
CA GLY A 73 6.57 0.99 -0.20
C GLY A 73 6.69 0.79 1.32
N LYS A 74 7.55 1.59 1.93
CA LYS A 74 7.85 1.59 3.38
C LYS A 74 6.85 2.46 4.14
N PHE A 75 6.66 2.16 5.42
CA PHE A 75 5.87 2.96 6.36
C PHE A 75 4.41 3.20 5.96
N CYS A 76 3.85 2.37 5.07
CA CYS A 76 2.44 2.47 4.72
C CYS A 76 1.53 1.98 5.84
N GLN A 77 0.35 2.58 5.94
CA GLN A 77 -0.69 2.24 6.90
C GLN A 77 -1.90 1.69 6.14
N ILE A 78 -2.12 0.38 6.24
CA ILE A 78 -3.19 -0.29 5.50
C ILE A 78 -4.26 -0.76 6.49
N ALA A 79 -5.45 -0.20 6.36
CA ALA A 79 -6.57 -0.52 7.24
C ALA A 79 -7.30 -1.81 6.81
N THR A 80 -8.10 -2.34 7.73
CA THR A 80 -8.96 -3.51 7.53
C THR A 80 -9.80 -3.40 6.25
N GLY A 81 -9.91 -4.50 5.52
CA GLY A 81 -10.82 -4.62 4.39
C GLY A 81 -10.36 -3.91 3.11
N VAL A 82 -9.16 -3.32 3.08
CA VAL A 82 -8.56 -2.78 1.85
C VAL A 82 -8.41 -3.89 0.82
N ARG A 83 -8.83 -3.64 -0.41
CA ARG A 83 -8.78 -4.60 -1.53
C ARG A 83 -7.91 -4.09 -2.67
N PHE A 84 -7.17 -5.01 -3.27
CA PHE A 84 -6.42 -4.78 -4.50
C PHE A 84 -7.00 -5.68 -5.59
N ILE A 85 -7.54 -5.07 -6.63
CA ILE A 85 -7.98 -5.80 -7.83
C ILE A 85 -6.77 -5.89 -8.75
N MET A 86 -6.36 -7.10 -9.11
CA MET A 86 -5.20 -7.32 -9.97
C MET A 86 -5.66 -7.59 -11.42
N ASN A 87 -4.72 -7.59 -12.35
CA ASN A 87 -5.03 -7.64 -13.79
C ASN A 87 -5.78 -8.90 -14.23
N GLY A 88 -5.72 -9.99 -13.47
CA GLY A 88 -6.52 -11.19 -13.76
C GLY A 88 -8.04 -10.97 -13.70
N GLY A 89 -8.49 -9.85 -13.13
CA GLY A 89 -9.89 -9.42 -13.15
C GLY A 89 -10.29 -8.61 -14.39
N ASN A 90 -9.37 -8.31 -15.31
CA ASN A 90 -9.68 -7.57 -16.52
C ASN A 90 -10.29 -8.48 -17.58
N HIS A 91 -11.24 -7.95 -18.33
CA HIS A 91 -11.83 -8.58 -19.52
C HIS A 91 -11.51 -7.75 -20.76
N ALA A 92 -11.48 -8.40 -21.94
CA ALA A 92 -11.33 -7.71 -23.22
C ALA A 92 -12.54 -6.80 -23.46
N LEU A 93 -12.30 -5.55 -23.84
CA LEU A 93 -13.34 -4.55 -24.06
C LEU A 93 -13.63 -4.29 -25.56
N GLU A 94 -12.79 -4.81 -26.46
CA GLU A 94 -12.85 -4.54 -27.89
C GLU A 94 -13.90 -5.40 -28.65
N GLY A 95 -14.38 -6.48 -28.01
CA GLY A 95 -15.38 -7.38 -28.60
C GLY A 95 -16.83 -6.91 -28.37
N PHE A 96 -17.76 -7.53 -29.06
CA PHE A 96 -19.19 -7.34 -28.77
C PHE A 96 -19.62 -7.93 -27.44
N SER A 97 -18.78 -8.80 -26.84
CA SER A 97 -19.00 -9.40 -25.52
C SER A 97 -17.71 -9.36 -24.71
N THR A 98 -17.85 -9.12 -23.44
CA THR A 98 -16.76 -9.24 -22.44
C THR A 98 -16.67 -10.64 -21.86
N PHE A 99 -17.52 -11.59 -22.31
CA PHE A 99 -17.54 -12.95 -21.80
C PHE A 99 -16.27 -13.72 -22.22
N PRO A 100 -15.54 -14.33 -21.28
CA PRO A 100 -14.26 -14.98 -21.56
C PRO A 100 -14.47 -16.42 -22.05
N PHE A 101 -14.97 -16.59 -23.27
CA PHE A 101 -15.36 -17.90 -23.82
C PHE A 101 -14.27 -18.97 -23.63
N ALA A 102 -13.04 -18.68 -24.00
CA ALA A 102 -11.93 -19.64 -23.92
C ALA A 102 -11.62 -20.10 -22.48
N ALA A 103 -11.97 -19.32 -21.45
CA ALA A 103 -11.77 -19.72 -20.06
C ALA A 103 -12.60 -20.94 -19.64
N PHE A 104 -13.64 -21.27 -20.40
CA PHE A 104 -14.50 -22.43 -20.15
C PHE A 104 -14.08 -23.68 -20.94
N GLY A 105 -13.11 -23.53 -21.86
CA GLY A 105 -12.60 -24.66 -22.65
C GLY A 105 -13.61 -25.25 -23.64
N GLU A 106 -13.48 -26.56 -23.92
CA GLU A 106 -14.33 -27.33 -24.79
C GLU A 106 -14.44 -26.68 -26.17
N ASP A 107 -15.67 -26.53 -26.69
CA ASP A 107 -15.92 -25.93 -28.00
C ASP A 107 -15.45 -24.48 -28.12
N TRP A 108 -15.11 -23.83 -27.03
CA TRP A 108 -14.70 -22.43 -27.00
C TRP A 108 -13.19 -22.21 -26.78
N GLU A 109 -12.38 -23.25 -26.59
CA GLU A 109 -10.94 -23.12 -26.33
C GLU A 109 -10.18 -22.38 -27.43
N HIS A 110 -10.72 -22.43 -28.68
CA HIS A 110 -10.14 -21.76 -29.85
C HIS A 110 -10.43 -20.24 -29.91
N VAL A 111 -11.31 -19.73 -29.04
CA VAL A 111 -11.66 -18.31 -29.00
C VAL A 111 -10.51 -17.54 -28.33
N PRO A 112 -10.03 -16.41 -28.90
CA PRO A 112 -8.96 -15.65 -28.28
C PRO A 112 -9.33 -15.16 -26.85
N LEU A 113 -8.48 -15.51 -25.86
CA LEU A 113 -8.57 -14.97 -24.51
C LEU A 113 -7.56 -13.81 -24.39
N LYS A 114 -8.02 -12.59 -24.67
CA LYS A 114 -7.20 -11.39 -24.47
C LYS A 114 -7.57 -10.78 -23.14
N THR A 115 -6.58 -10.65 -22.25
CA THR A 115 -6.67 -9.81 -21.05
C THR A 115 -5.66 -8.68 -21.20
N GLU A 116 -6.11 -7.43 -21.10
CA GLU A 116 -5.19 -6.29 -21.09
C GLU A 116 -4.55 -6.16 -19.71
N SER A 117 -3.22 -6.27 -19.64
CA SER A 117 -2.51 -5.90 -18.44
C SER A 117 -2.35 -4.38 -18.40
N LYS A 118 -2.69 -3.78 -17.27
CA LYS A 118 -2.45 -2.36 -16.96
C LYS A 118 -1.11 -2.15 -16.23
N GLY A 119 -0.27 -3.20 -16.17
CA GLY A 119 0.99 -3.18 -15.46
C GLY A 119 0.84 -3.46 -13.96
N ASP A 120 1.92 -3.23 -13.23
CA ASP A 120 1.99 -3.44 -11.79
C ASP A 120 1.16 -2.40 -11.03
N THR A 121 0.57 -2.83 -9.90
CA THR A 121 -0.04 -1.91 -8.94
C THR A 121 1.03 -1.46 -7.95
N VAL A 122 1.29 -0.15 -7.88
CA VAL A 122 2.38 0.43 -7.09
C VAL A 122 1.85 1.42 -6.07
N ILE A 123 2.14 1.14 -4.82
CA ILE A 123 1.86 2.03 -3.68
C ILE A 123 3.20 2.59 -3.21
N GLY A 124 3.33 3.91 -3.18
CA GLY A 124 4.53 4.60 -2.69
C GLY A 124 4.78 4.40 -1.20
N ASN A 125 5.64 5.22 -0.63
CA ASN A 125 5.99 5.19 0.78
C ASN A 125 5.08 6.10 1.60
N ASP A 126 4.92 5.82 2.90
CA ASP A 126 4.09 6.64 3.81
C ASP A 126 2.64 6.85 3.33
N VAL A 127 2.09 5.88 2.59
CA VAL A 127 0.71 5.96 2.08
C VAL A 127 -0.25 5.43 3.14
N TRP A 128 -1.30 6.20 3.42
CA TRP A 128 -2.40 5.75 4.27
C TRP A 128 -3.60 5.32 3.43
N ILE A 129 -3.96 4.03 3.51
CA ILE A 129 -5.13 3.49 2.83
C ILE A 129 -6.21 3.21 3.87
N GLY A 130 -7.29 3.97 3.80
CA GLY A 130 -8.42 3.91 4.70
C GLY A 130 -9.24 2.62 4.56
N ASN A 131 -9.98 2.30 5.60
CA ASN A 131 -10.80 1.07 5.72
C ASN A 131 -11.64 0.81 4.47
N SER A 132 -11.64 -0.45 4.00
CA SER A 132 -12.45 -0.93 2.87
C SER A 132 -12.25 -0.17 1.55
N ALA A 133 -11.16 0.56 1.37
CA ALA A 133 -10.83 1.13 0.08
C ALA A 133 -10.48 0.03 -0.94
N THR A 134 -10.74 0.28 -2.22
CA THR A 134 -10.44 -0.64 -3.32
C THR A 134 -9.52 0.05 -4.31
N ILE A 135 -8.40 -0.59 -4.63
CA ILE A 135 -7.42 -0.12 -5.61
C ILE A 135 -7.59 -0.96 -6.87
N MET A 136 -7.81 -0.30 -8.01
CA MET A 136 -8.01 -0.96 -9.30
C MET A 136 -6.67 -1.36 -9.94
N PRO A 137 -6.66 -2.28 -10.94
CA PRO A 137 -5.44 -2.80 -11.54
C PRO A 137 -4.54 -1.72 -12.15
N GLY A 138 -3.22 -1.86 -11.98
CA GLY A 138 -2.22 -0.99 -12.59
C GLY A 138 -2.19 0.44 -12.03
N ILE A 139 -2.78 0.68 -10.88
CA ILE A 139 -2.81 2.01 -10.26
C ILE A 139 -1.49 2.29 -9.53
N HIS A 140 -0.99 3.51 -9.74
CA HIS A 140 0.15 4.05 -9.01
C HIS A 140 -0.35 5.12 -8.00
N ILE A 141 0.01 4.93 -6.73
CA ILE A 141 -0.28 5.87 -5.65
C ILE A 141 1.04 6.45 -5.16
N GLY A 142 1.17 7.77 -5.24
CA GLY A 142 2.39 8.50 -4.87
C GLY A 142 2.65 8.52 -3.36
N ASP A 143 3.91 8.79 -3.00
CA ASP A 143 4.37 8.86 -1.60
C ASP A 143 3.51 9.81 -0.76
N GLY A 144 3.25 9.43 0.46
CA GLY A 144 2.50 10.25 1.41
C GLY A 144 1.03 10.50 1.05
N ALA A 145 0.47 9.85 0.03
CA ALA A 145 -0.95 9.99 -0.31
C ALA A 145 -1.86 9.37 0.74
N ILE A 146 -3.10 9.85 0.79
CA ILE A 146 -4.15 9.33 1.67
C ILE A 146 -5.35 8.93 0.82
N ILE A 147 -5.75 7.67 0.94
CA ILE A 147 -6.96 7.15 0.33
C ILE A 147 -8.04 7.07 1.41
N ALA A 148 -9.11 7.82 1.24
CA ALA A 148 -10.20 7.85 2.21
C ALA A 148 -10.94 6.50 2.27
N THR A 149 -11.56 6.24 3.42
CA THR A 149 -12.39 5.05 3.66
C THR A 149 -13.43 4.82 2.55
N ASN A 150 -13.67 3.56 2.18
CA ASN A 150 -14.64 3.13 1.15
C ASN A 150 -14.43 3.74 -0.25
N SER A 151 -13.24 4.21 -0.55
CA SER A 151 -12.93 4.79 -1.87
C SER A 151 -12.62 3.71 -2.90
N VAL A 152 -12.93 3.99 -4.18
CA VAL A 152 -12.52 3.16 -5.31
C VAL A 152 -11.55 3.95 -6.18
N VAL A 153 -10.27 3.62 -6.09
CA VAL A 153 -9.20 4.32 -6.81
C VAL A 153 -9.06 3.72 -8.22
N THR A 154 -9.44 4.51 -9.21
CA THR A 154 -9.49 4.11 -10.64
C THR A 154 -8.45 4.83 -11.51
N LYS A 155 -7.70 5.78 -10.94
CA LYS A 155 -6.67 6.59 -11.61
C LYS A 155 -5.47 6.75 -10.70
N PRO A 156 -4.27 7.01 -11.24
CA PRO A 156 -3.10 7.35 -10.44
C PRO A 156 -3.40 8.49 -9.46
N VAL A 157 -2.72 8.44 -8.31
CA VAL A 157 -2.86 9.43 -7.24
C VAL A 157 -1.51 10.11 -7.04
N ASP A 158 -1.50 11.43 -7.11
CA ASP A 158 -0.29 12.23 -6.93
C ASP A 158 0.23 12.15 -5.49
N PRO A 159 1.55 12.33 -5.27
CA PRO A 159 2.13 12.34 -3.94
C PRO A 159 1.46 13.37 -3.02
N TYR A 160 1.36 13.03 -1.74
CA TYR A 160 0.82 13.91 -0.69
C TYR A 160 -0.56 14.48 -1.00
N THR A 161 -1.38 13.78 -1.80
CA THR A 161 -2.78 14.13 -2.03
C THR A 161 -3.72 13.27 -1.18
N ILE A 162 -4.87 13.84 -0.86
CA ILE A 162 -5.99 13.12 -0.26
C ILE A 162 -7.06 12.93 -1.34
N VAL A 163 -7.40 11.67 -1.60
CA VAL A 163 -8.47 11.31 -2.55
C VAL A 163 -9.56 10.51 -1.85
N GLY A 164 -10.79 10.59 -2.36
CA GLY A 164 -11.92 9.84 -1.78
C GLY A 164 -13.11 9.72 -2.69
N GLY A 165 -13.98 8.76 -2.39
CA GLY A 165 -15.23 8.50 -3.11
C GLY A 165 -15.15 7.35 -4.10
N ASN A 166 -16.26 7.11 -4.83
CA ASN A 166 -16.38 6.08 -5.86
C ASN A 166 -16.97 6.70 -7.14
N PRO A 167 -16.17 6.92 -8.22
CA PRO A 167 -14.71 6.78 -8.23
C PRO A 167 -14.03 7.85 -7.36
N ALA A 168 -12.83 7.52 -6.84
CA ALA A 168 -12.06 8.44 -6.02
C ALA A 168 -11.65 9.69 -6.81
N LYS A 169 -11.81 10.85 -6.18
CA LYS A 169 -11.46 12.16 -6.71
C LYS A 169 -10.60 12.90 -5.71
N LEU A 170 -9.82 13.87 -6.19
CA LEU A 170 -9.04 14.76 -5.35
C LEU A 170 -9.97 15.48 -4.35
N ILE A 171 -9.63 15.37 -3.06
CA ILE A 171 -10.24 16.16 -1.98
C ILE A 171 -9.39 17.40 -1.73
N ARG A 172 -8.08 17.22 -1.49
CA ARG A 172 -7.11 18.31 -1.34
C ARG A 172 -5.67 17.81 -1.38
N GLN A 173 -4.74 18.73 -1.57
CA GLN A 173 -3.33 18.53 -1.25
C GLN A 173 -3.13 18.55 0.28
N ARG A 174 -2.16 17.78 0.78
CA ARG A 174 -1.76 17.79 2.20
C ARG A 174 -0.97 19.04 2.57
N PHE A 175 -0.13 19.50 1.65
CA PHE A 175 0.84 20.59 1.83
C PHE A 175 0.83 21.54 0.63
N ASP A 176 1.40 22.72 0.80
CA ASP A 176 1.73 23.61 -0.31
C ASP A 176 2.85 23.04 -1.19
N GLU A 177 3.03 23.62 -2.37
CA GLU A 177 3.97 23.12 -3.38
C GLU A 177 5.43 23.14 -2.90
N THR A 178 5.82 24.15 -2.13
CA THR A 178 7.17 24.28 -1.57
C THR A 178 7.46 23.15 -0.58
N THR A 179 6.55 22.91 0.33
CA THR A 179 6.62 21.84 1.32
C THR A 179 6.59 20.46 0.65
N LEU A 180 5.73 20.28 -0.37
CA LEU A 180 5.64 19.06 -1.14
C LEU A 180 6.98 18.70 -1.80
N HIS A 181 7.60 19.66 -2.51
CA HIS A 181 8.90 19.43 -3.13
C HIS A 181 10.00 19.10 -2.11
N ALA A 182 10.00 19.79 -0.97
CA ALA A 182 10.95 19.50 0.10
C ALA A 182 10.80 18.07 0.65
N LEU A 183 9.58 17.61 0.89
CA LEU A 183 9.29 16.28 1.40
C LEU A 183 9.66 15.19 0.39
N LEU A 184 9.36 15.37 -0.89
CA LEU A 184 9.74 14.45 -1.96
C LEU A 184 11.27 14.34 -2.13
N LYS A 185 12.01 15.39 -1.83
CA LYS A 185 13.47 15.37 -1.82
C LYS A 185 14.03 14.76 -0.54
N LEU A 186 13.35 14.95 0.58
CA LEU A 186 13.78 14.50 1.90
C LEU A 186 13.80 12.98 2.01
N GLN A 187 12.76 12.31 1.48
CA GLN A 187 12.58 10.85 1.45
C GLN A 187 12.96 10.20 2.81
N TRP A 188 12.39 10.71 3.89
CA TRP A 188 12.73 10.31 5.26
C TRP A 188 12.61 8.80 5.52
N TRP A 189 11.75 8.11 4.78
CA TRP A 189 11.57 6.65 4.85
C TRP A 189 12.78 5.84 4.36
N ASP A 190 13.76 6.48 3.71
CA ASP A 190 15.01 5.87 3.26
C ASP A 190 16.18 6.14 4.21
N TRP A 191 15.95 6.91 5.27
CA TRP A 191 16.97 7.15 6.30
C TRP A 191 17.23 5.89 7.12
N ASP A 192 18.43 5.81 7.72
CA ASP A 192 18.73 4.83 8.75
C ASP A 192 17.74 4.93 9.92
N ILE A 193 17.40 3.79 10.52
CA ILE A 193 16.36 3.74 11.56
C ILE A 193 16.72 4.56 12.80
N ASN A 194 18.02 4.72 13.13
CA ASN A 194 18.42 5.59 14.23
C ASN A 194 18.08 7.04 13.90
N LYS A 195 18.40 7.49 12.67
CA LYS A 195 18.06 8.83 12.22
C LYS A 195 16.54 9.05 12.20
N ILE A 196 15.75 8.08 11.73
CA ILE A 196 14.28 8.15 11.79
C ILE A 196 13.83 8.29 13.25
N THR A 197 14.37 7.48 14.16
CA THR A 197 14.00 7.48 15.59
C THR A 197 14.32 8.83 16.24
N GLU A 198 15.48 9.40 15.96
CA GLU A 198 15.87 10.73 16.47
C GLU A 198 14.98 11.85 15.94
N ASN A 199 14.47 11.70 14.72
CA ASN A 199 13.65 12.68 14.04
C ASN A 199 12.15 12.37 14.08
N ALA A 200 11.71 11.28 14.72
CA ALA A 200 10.32 10.83 14.72
C ALA A 200 9.33 11.91 15.18
N HIS A 201 9.71 12.70 16.19
CA HIS A 201 8.91 13.81 16.67
C HIS A 201 8.76 14.91 15.60
N ALA A 202 9.85 15.29 14.94
CA ALA A 202 9.84 16.29 13.87
C ALA A 202 9.01 15.83 12.67
N ILE A 203 9.19 14.57 12.25
CA ILE A 203 8.44 13.95 11.17
C ILE A 203 6.94 13.92 11.50
N ALA A 204 6.57 13.44 12.69
CA ALA A 204 5.18 13.30 13.11
C ALA A 204 4.45 14.64 13.29
N THR A 205 5.16 15.70 13.68
CA THR A 205 4.58 17.03 13.91
C THR A 205 4.69 17.97 12.72
N GLY A 206 5.43 17.57 11.67
CA GLY A 206 5.69 18.42 10.49
C GLY A 206 6.59 19.63 10.81
N ASN A 207 7.35 19.59 11.90
CA ASN A 207 8.20 20.70 12.32
C ASN A 207 9.63 20.53 11.79
N SER A 208 9.89 21.12 10.60
CA SER A 208 11.20 21.04 9.95
C SER A 208 12.35 21.66 10.76
N SER A 209 12.07 22.59 11.68
CA SER A 209 13.11 23.19 12.54
C SER A 209 13.68 22.21 13.57
N LEU A 210 13.02 21.08 13.80
CA LEU A 210 13.46 20.02 14.71
C LEU A 210 14.20 18.88 13.99
N LEU A 211 14.28 18.89 12.66
CA LEU A 211 15.04 17.87 11.90
C LEU A 211 16.54 18.01 12.16
N LYS A 212 17.19 16.83 12.40
CA LYS A 212 18.64 16.73 12.71
C LYS A 212 19.39 15.99 11.62
#